data_3cb7bbee22dd87119cf2ffedaad47691
#
_entry.id   3cb7bbee22dd87119cf2ffedaad47691
#
_cell.length_a   1.000
_cell.length_b   1.000
_cell.length_c   1.000
_cell.angle_alpha   90.00
_cell.angle_beta   90.00
_cell.angle_gamma   90.00
#
_symmetry.space_group_name_H-M   'P 1'
#
loop_
_entity.id
_entity.type
_entity.pdbx_description
1 polymer ?
#
loop_
_entity_poly.entity_id
_entity_poly.type
_entity_poly.pdbx_seq_one_letter_code
_entity_poly.pdbx_strand_id
1 'polypeptide(L)'
;DAWPQDRVYTVLHSIYAGTEPDNDTARAMVQRFGKQNGTPWPRQSVVPFNSAYKWSAATFAGGSFVVGAPEFVAGARYAELAAQVEPLLEKGSRVLLLARCDAEPDPKVGLDADKLEFVALLPVANRIRPEAPETFRYFAEQGVAVKVISGDNPVAVSEVARQAGIEGAERYV
;
A
#
# COMPACT_ATOMS: atom_id res chain seq x y z
N ASP A 1 19.07 10.23 -8.63
CA ASP A 1 18.99 11.02 -7.39
C ASP A 1 17.62 10.76 -6.73
N ALA A 2 17.62 10.54 -5.41
CA ALA A 2 16.39 10.32 -4.68
C ALA A 2 15.53 11.60 -4.66
N TRP A 3 14.21 11.43 -4.74
CA TRP A 3 13.25 12.53 -4.62
C TRP A 3 13.36 13.20 -3.24
N PRO A 4 13.42 14.54 -3.14
CA PRO A 4 13.40 15.25 -1.87
C PRO A 4 12.12 14.92 -1.09
N GLN A 5 12.24 14.73 0.21
CA GLN A 5 11.13 14.30 1.06
C GLN A 5 9.94 15.27 1.01
N ASP A 6 10.20 16.58 1.03
CA ASP A 6 9.18 17.62 0.92
C ASP A 6 8.39 17.55 -0.39
N ARG A 7 9.07 17.20 -1.49
CA ARG A 7 8.42 17.00 -2.79
C ARG A 7 7.53 15.74 -2.79
N VAL A 8 8.01 14.65 -2.19
CA VAL A 8 7.20 13.43 -2.02
C VAL A 8 5.94 13.72 -1.19
N TYR A 9 6.08 14.49 -0.11
CA TYR A 9 4.93 14.90 0.72
C TYR A 9 3.95 15.77 -0.06
N THR A 10 4.42 16.70 -0.89
CA THR A 10 3.56 17.55 -1.73
C THR A 10 2.76 16.71 -2.74
N VAL A 11 3.41 15.73 -3.37
CA VAL A 11 2.74 14.79 -4.29
C VAL A 11 1.65 14.00 -3.56
N LEU A 12 1.98 13.39 -2.41
CA LEU A 12 1.04 12.60 -1.62
C LEU A 12 -0.12 13.46 -1.10
N HIS A 13 0.16 14.69 -0.65
CA HIS A 13 -0.89 15.63 -0.31
C HIS A 13 -1.83 15.90 -1.50
N SER A 14 -1.28 16.14 -2.68
CA SER A 14 -2.07 16.40 -3.88
C SER A 14 -2.92 15.20 -4.32
N ILE A 15 -2.44 13.98 -4.09
CA ILE A 15 -3.19 12.75 -4.35
C ILE A 15 -4.36 12.59 -3.36
N TYR A 16 -4.13 12.84 -2.06
CA TYR A 16 -5.07 12.47 -1.01
C TYR A 16 -5.91 13.62 -0.45
N ALA A 17 -5.60 14.87 -0.75
CA ALA A 17 -6.39 16.01 -0.30
C ALA A 17 -7.82 15.97 -0.88
N GLY A 18 -8.82 16.05 0.00
CA GLY A 18 -10.23 15.99 -0.38
C GLY A 18 -10.70 14.64 -0.93
N THR A 19 -9.92 13.57 -0.71
CA THR A 19 -10.31 12.20 -1.10
C THR A 19 -11.07 11.55 0.06
N GLU A 20 -12.22 10.94 -0.25
CA GLU A 20 -12.93 10.09 0.69
C GLU A 20 -12.34 8.68 0.65
N PRO A 21 -11.84 8.14 1.78
CA PRO A 21 -11.24 6.83 1.80
C PRO A 21 -12.29 5.71 1.80
N ASP A 22 -12.11 4.75 0.92
CA ASP A 22 -12.98 3.57 0.77
C ASP A 22 -12.46 2.31 1.48
N ASN A 23 -11.21 2.36 1.96
CA ASN A 23 -10.57 1.25 2.68
C ASN A 23 -9.59 1.77 3.75
N ASP A 24 -9.08 0.86 4.61
CA ASP A 24 -8.22 1.23 5.74
C ASP A 24 -6.87 1.80 5.29
N THR A 25 -6.30 1.30 4.20
CA THR A 25 -5.06 1.84 3.64
C THR A 25 -5.26 3.27 3.13
N ALA A 26 -6.32 3.51 2.35
CA ALA A 26 -6.69 4.85 1.89
C ALA A 26 -6.96 5.79 3.08
N ARG A 27 -7.62 5.29 4.13
CA ARG A 27 -7.87 6.05 5.37
C ARG A 27 -6.57 6.48 6.04
N ALA A 28 -5.59 5.58 6.17
CA ALA A 28 -4.29 5.91 6.74
C ALA A 28 -3.55 6.95 5.89
N MET A 29 -3.60 6.83 4.56
CA MET A 29 -2.97 7.76 3.64
C MET A 29 -3.63 9.15 3.68
N VAL A 30 -4.97 9.22 3.69
CA VAL A 30 -5.72 10.49 3.83
C VAL A 30 -5.43 11.13 5.19
N GLN A 31 -5.38 10.34 6.26
CA GLN A 31 -5.07 10.83 7.60
C GLN A 31 -3.67 11.44 7.68
N ARG A 32 -2.69 10.79 7.04
CA ARG A 32 -1.27 11.20 7.06
C ARG A 32 -0.97 12.36 6.11
N PHE A 33 -1.57 12.36 4.92
CA PHE A 33 -1.19 13.27 3.83
C PHE A 33 -2.30 14.20 3.37
N GLY A 34 -3.58 13.84 3.58
CA GLY A 34 -4.71 14.62 3.08
C GLY A 34 -4.91 15.99 3.74
N LYS A 35 -4.35 16.20 4.94
CA LYS A 35 -4.50 17.43 5.74
C LYS A 35 -3.17 18.16 5.96
N GLN A 36 -2.29 18.16 4.97
CA GLN A 36 -1.01 18.86 5.04
C GLN A 36 -1.20 20.38 4.83
N ASN A 37 -0.24 21.16 5.34
CA ASN A 37 -0.17 22.58 5.03
C ASN A 37 0.31 22.76 3.58
N GLY A 38 -0.36 23.61 2.83
CA GLY A 38 -0.05 23.89 1.43
C GLY A 38 -1.25 23.70 0.51
N THR A 39 -1.15 24.24 -0.70
CA THR A 39 -2.19 24.08 -1.72
C THR A 39 -1.88 22.81 -2.53
N PRO A 40 -2.79 21.82 -2.54
CA PRO A 40 -2.60 20.64 -3.37
C PRO A 40 -2.65 21.00 -4.86
N TRP A 41 -1.90 20.26 -5.67
CA TRP A 41 -1.98 20.43 -7.12
C TRP A 41 -3.37 20.01 -7.63
N PRO A 42 -3.94 20.76 -8.58
CA PRO A 42 -5.23 20.39 -9.16
C PRO A 42 -5.10 19.09 -9.94
N ARG A 43 -5.94 18.12 -9.60
CA ARG A 43 -6.02 16.83 -10.29
C ARG A 43 -6.78 17.01 -11.60
N GLN A 44 -6.20 16.54 -12.69
CA GLN A 44 -6.82 16.51 -14.02
C GLN A 44 -7.68 15.26 -14.21
N SER A 45 -7.16 14.11 -13.74
CA SER A 45 -7.89 12.84 -13.72
C SER A 45 -7.48 11.97 -12.55
N VAL A 46 -8.29 10.98 -12.22
CA VAL A 46 -8.04 10.00 -11.16
C VAL A 46 -8.45 8.62 -11.64
N VAL A 47 -7.58 7.65 -11.47
CA VAL A 47 -7.90 6.23 -11.57
C VAL A 47 -8.08 5.71 -10.15
N PRO A 48 -9.31 5.32 -9.74
CA PRO A 48 -9.56 4.80 -8.41
C PRO A 48 -8.86 3.46 -8.20
N PHE A 49 -8.57 3.14 -6.93
CA PHE A 49 -8.02 1.84 -6.58
C PHE A 49 -8.97 0.70 -7.01
N ASN A 50 -8.38 -0.38 -7.51
CA ASN A 50 -9.13 -1.60 -7.81
C ASN A 50 -8.29 -2.82 -7.40
N SER A 51 -8.95 -3.78 -6.78
CA SER A 51 -8.31 -5.02 -6.30
C SER A 51 -7.78 -5.93 -7.41
N ALA A 52 -8.26 -5.76 -8.65
CA ALA A 52 -7.77 -6.54 -9.79
C ALA A 52 -6.36 -6.13 -10.23
N TYR A 53 -6.06 -4.84 -10.23
CA TYR A 53 -4.73 -4.32 -10.62
C TYR A 53 -3.94 -3.72 -9.45
N LYS A 54 -4.53 -3.59 -8.26
CA LYS A 54 -3.90 -3.23 -6.97
C LYS A 54 -3.14 -1.90 -6.94
N TRP A 55 -3.57 -0.93 -7.73
CA TRP A 55 -3.04 0.43 -7.73
C TRP A 55 -4.14 1.47 -7.99
N SER A 56 -3.84 2.71 -7.69
CA SER A 56 -4.60 3.91 -8.05
C SER A 56 -3.65 4.92 -8.67
N ALA A 57 -4.18 5.91 -9.40
CA ALA A 57 -3.37 6.96 -9.97
C ALA A 57 -4.07 8.32 -9.95
N ALA A 58 -3.27 9.38 -9.98
CA ALA A 58 -3.75 10.74 -10.18
C ALA A 58 -2.85 11.45 -11.20
N THR A 59 -3.47 12.16 -12.13
CA THR A 59 -2.80 12.93 -13.17
C THR A 59 -2.88 14.42 -12.85
N PHE A 60 -1.76 15.09 -13.02
CA PHE A 60 -1.55 16.51 -12.79
C PHE A 60 -0.92 17.14 -14.04
N ALA A 61 -0.83 18.46 -14.10
CA ALA A 61 -0.22 19.19 -15.23
C ALA A 61 1.26 18.77 -15.49
N GLY A 62 1.97 18.28 -14.45
CA GLY A 62 3.39 17.89 -14.53
C GLY A 62 3.64 16.39 -14.65
N GLY A 63 2.62 15.59 -14.96
CA GLY A 63 2.70 14.14 -15.07
C GLY A 63 1.76 13.40 -14.12
N SER A 64 1.81 12.09 -14.17
CA SER A 64 0.94 11.22 -13.39
C SER A 64 1.71 10.52 -12.28
N PHE A 65 1.01 10.20 -11.21
CA PHE A 65 1.55 9.41 -10.08
C PHE A 65 0.67 8.21 -9.82
N VAL A 66 1.31 7.08 -9.63
CA VAL A 66 0.69 5.79 -9.31
C VAL A 66 1.05 5.41 -7.88
N VAL A 67 0.07 4.94 -7.11
CA VAL A 67 0.27 4.38 -5.77
C VAL A 67 -0.37 3.00 -5.73
N GLY A 68 0.40 1.99 -5.37
CA GLY A 68 -0.11 0.63 -5.31
C GLY A 68 0.85 -0.39 -4.72
N ALA A 69 0.46 -1.65 -4.76
CA ALA A 69 1.30 -2.75 -4.31
C ALA A 69 2.57 -2.82 -5.17
N PRO A 70 3.77 -2.91 -4.55
CA PRO A 70 5.04 -2.87 -5.29
C PRO A 70 5.13 -3.89 -6.41
N GLU A 71 4.63 -5.10 -6.20
CA GLU A 71 4.64 -6.20 -7.16
C GLU A 71 3.83 -5.88 -8.43
N PHE A 72 2.73 -5.14 -8.26
CA PHE A 72 1.85 -4.76 -9.37
C PHE A 72 2.31 -3.49 -10.08
N VAL A 73 2.87 -2.54 -9.34
CA VAL A 73 3.36 -1.28 -9.93
C VAL A 73 4.71 -1.49 -10.60
N ALA A 74 5.65 -2.16 -9.94
CA ALA A 74 6.98 -2.39 -10.49
C ALA A 74 7.04 -3.55 -11.50
N GLY A 75 6.08 -4.50 -11.45
CA GLY A 75 6.03 -5.61 -12.38
C GLY A 75 7.37 -6.37 -12.47
N ALA A 76 7.91 -6.52 -13.67
CA ALA A 76 9.19 -7.21 -13.90
C ALA A 76 10.39 -6.53 -13.18
N ARG A 77 10.29 -5.26 -12.83
CA ARG A 77 11.33 -4.51 -12.11
C ARG A 77 11.24 -4.62 -10.58
N TYR A 78 10.33 -5.44 -10.05
CA TYR A 78 10.18 -5.63 -8.60
C TYR A 78 11.49 -6.02 -7.91
N ALA A 79 12.35 -6.79 -8.58
CA ALA A 79 13.66 -7.19 -8.05
C ALA A 79 14.56 -6.00 -7.65
N GLU A 80 14.37 -4.83 -8.25
CA GLU A 80 15.11 -3.60 -7.89
C GLU A 80 14.72 -3.08 -6.50
N LEU A 81 13.54 -3.44 -6.01
CA LEU A 81 12.95 -2.97 -4.76
C LEU A 81 12.94 -4.04 -3.66
N ALA A 82 13.09 -5.31 -4.02
CA ALA A 82 12.91 -6.45 -3.12
C ALA A 82 13.71 -6.31 -1.81
N ALA A 83 14.98 -5.94 -1.89
CA ALA A 83 15.84 -5.76 -0.72
C ALA A 83 15.36 -4.67 0.26
N GLN A 84 14.53 -3.73 -0.19
CA GLN A 84 13.95 -2.67 0.63
C GLN A 84 12.53 -3.03 1.09
N VAL A 85 11.79 -3.75 0.28
CA VAL A 85 10.39 -4.11 0.54
C VAL A 85 10.30 -5.30 1.51
N GLU A 86 11.06 -6.36 1.29
CA GLU A 86 10.98 -7.60 2.07
C GLU A 86 11.15 -7.40 3.58
N PRO A 87 12.13 -6.63 4.09
CA PRO A 87 12.26 -6.40 5.53
C PRO A 87 11.07 -5.64 6.14
N LEU A 88 10.32 -4.86 5.34
CA LEU A 88 9.11 -4.17 5.79
C LEU A 88 7.93 -5.12 5.88
N LEU A 89 7.81 -6.04 4.92
CA LEU A 89 6.78 -7.09 4.92
C LEU A 89 6.98 -8.05 6.10
N GLU A 90 8.22 -8.45 6.38
CA GLU A 90 8.58 -9.30 7.52
C GLU A 90 8.22 -8.68 8.88
N LYS A 91 8.11 -7.35 8.94
CA LYS A 91 7.60 -6.63 10.12
C LYS A 91 6.08 -6.50 10.16
N GLY A 92 5.37 -7.13 9.22
CA GLY A 92 3.91 -7.06 9.12
C GLY A 92 3.39 -5.74 8.54
N SER A 93 4.25 -4.90 7.96
CA SER A 93 3.82 -3.68 7.30
C SER A 93 3.24 -3.98 5.91
N ARG A 94 2.15 -3.30 5.55
CA ARG A 94 1.76 -3.18 4.15
C ARG A 94 2.67 -2.14 3.50
N VAL A 95 3.23 -2.46 2.33
CA VAL A 95 4.09 -1.52 1.60
C VAL A 95 3.37 -1.05 0.35
N LEU A 96 3.39 0.26 0.10
CA LEU A 96 2.96 0.83 -1.16
C LEU A 96 4.16 1.43 -1.89
N LEU A 97 4.14 1.35 -3.21
CA LEU A 97 5.09 2.04 -4.08
C LEU A 97 4.40 3.27 -4.66
N LEU A 98 5.05 4.43 -4.49
CA LEU A 98 4.75 5.64 -5.25
C LEU A 98 5.68 5.68 -6.46
N ALA A 99 5.12 5.75 -7.65
CA ALA A 99 5.86 5.89 -8.91
C ALA A 99 5.30 7.05 -9.74
N ARG A 100 6.16 7.67 -10.54
CA ARG A 100 5.81 8.72 -11.50
C ARG A 100 5.84 8.17 -12.92
N CYS A 101 4.94 8.62 -13.75
CA CYS A 101 4.96 8.43 -15.20
C CYS A 101 4.53 9.71 -15.93
N ASP A 102 4.98 9.87 -17.18
CA ASP A 102 4.64 11.05 -17.98
C ASP A 102 3.25 10.93 -18.59
N ALA A 103 2.85 9.70 -18.96
CA ALA A 103 1.53 9.42 -19.53
C ALA A 103 0.47 9.19 -18.44
N GLU A 104 -0.78 9.48 -18.77
CA GLU A 104 -1.93 9.11 -17.95
C GLU A 104 -2.10 7.58 -17.93
N PRO A 105 -2.13 6.94 -16.76
CA PRO A 105 -2.32 5.50 -16.64
C PRO A 105 -3.72 5.07 -17.10
N ASP A 106 -3.78 4.04 -17.95
CA ASP A 106 -5.03 3.40 -18.37
C ASP A 106 -5.12 1.99 -17.76
N PRO A 107 -6.08 1.72 -16.88
CA PRO A 107 -6.26 0.39 -16.27
C PRO A 107 -6.51 -0.74 -17.26
N LYS A 108 -7.00 -0.42 -18.47
CA LYS A 108 -7.26 -1.43 -19.52
C LYS A 108 -5.98 -1.88 -20.21
N VAL A 109 -4.99 -1.00 -20.26
CA VAL A 109 -3.68 -1.26 -20.87
C VAL A 109 -2.69 -1.79 -19.81
N GLY A 110 -2.83 -1.33 -18.56
CA GLY A 110 -1.90 -1.61 -17.47
C GLY A 110 -0.75 -0.62 -17.39
N LEU A 111 0.19 -0.89 -16.50
CA LEU A 111 1.39 -0.08 -16.30
C LEU A 111 2.56 -0.67 -17.07
N ASP A 112 3.29 0.19 -17.78
CA ASP A 112 4.59 -0.13 -18.37
C ASP A 112 5.67 0.23 -17.35
N ALA A 113 6.16 -0.77 -16.62
CA ALA A 113 7.12 -0.57 -15.53
C ALA A 113 8.43 0.12 -16.00
N ASP A 114 8.83 -0.06 -17.25
CA ASP A 114 10.04 0.55 -17.81
C ASP A 114 9.90 2.07 -17.98
N LYS A 115 8.68 2.57 -18.02
CA LYS A 115 8.36 4.01 -18.10
C LYS A 115 8.05 4.63 -16.74
N LEU A 116 8.15 3.87 -15.66
CA LEU A 116 7.93 4.36 -14.31
C LEU A 116 9.24 4.79 -13.66
N GLU A 117 9.22 5.96 -13.06
CA GLU A 117 10.23 6.42 -12.12
C GLU A 117 9.75 6.05 -10.69
N PHE A 118 10.47 5.18 -9.99
CA PHE A 118 10.16 4.84 -8.60
C PHE A 118 10.54 5.99 -7.69
N VAL A 119 9.57 6.51 -6.95
CA VAL A 119 9.70 7.73 -6.16
C VAL A 119 9.92 7.43 -4.69
N ALA A 120 9.07 6.60 -4.09
CA ALA A 120 9.15 6.27 -2.67
C ALA A 120 8.43 4.97 -2.34
N LEU A 121 8.92 4.27 -1.31
CA LEU A 121 8.20 3.21 -0.61
C LEU A 121 7.49 3.80 0.60
N LEU A 122 6.23 3.43 0.78
CA LEU A 122 5.35 3.95 1.82
C LEU A 122 4.91 2.78 2.71
N PRO A 123 5.62 2.49 3.80
CA PRO A 123 5.18 1.47 4.73
C PRO A 123 3.97 1.94 5.52
N VAL A 124 2.92 1.13 5.54
CA VAL A 124 1.70 1.34 6.32
C VAL A 124 1.65 0.25 7.39
N ALA A 125 1.76 0.66 8.66
CA ALA A 125 1.71 -0.28 9.77
C ALA A 125 0.28 -0.80 9.98
N ASN A 126 0.14 -2.12 10.16
CA ASN A 126 -1.11 -2.71 10.61
C ASN A 126 -1.24 -2.54 12.13
N ARG A 127 -2.38 -2.02 12.55
CA ARG A 127 -2.69 -1.89 13.97
C ARG A 127 -3.56 -3.07 14.40
N ILE A 128 -2.97 -3.98 15.17
CA ILE A 128 -3.71 -5.08 15.77
C ILE A 128 -4.62 -4.51 16.88
N ARG A 129 -5.88 -4.93 16.88
CA ARG A 129 -6.83 -4.56 17.93
C ARG A 129 -6.35 -5.16 19.26
N PRO A 130 -6.39 -4.40 20.37
CA PRO A 130 -5.90 -4.89 21.66
C PRO A 130 -6.55 -6.19 22.14
N GLU A 131 -7.81 -6.39 21.81
CA GLU A 131 -8.61 -7.56 22.15
C GLU A 131 -8.36 -8.80 21.26
N ALA A 132 -7.69 -8.64 20.12
CA ALA A 132 -7.52 -9.73 19.16
C ALA A 132 -6.75 -10.94 19.73
N PRO A 133 -5.61 -10.78 20.44
CA PRO A 133 -4.88 -11.92 21.00
C PRO A 133 -5.70 -12.74 21.99
N GLU A 134 -6.50 -12.09 22.84
CA GLU A 134 -7.37 -12.75 23.79
C GLU A 134 -8.49 -13.52 23.09
N THR A 135 -9.10 -12.93 22.08
CA THR A 135 -10.16 -13.54 21.28
C THR A 135 -9.65 -14.79 20.56
N PHE A 136 -8.48 -14.73 19.94
CA PHE A 136 -7.92 -15.89 19.23
C PHE A 136 -7.49 -17.00 20.19
N ARG A 137 -6.94 -16.65 21.34
CA ARG A 137 -6.64 -17.61 22.40
C ARG A 137 -7.91 -18.33 22.85
N TYR A 138 -9.01 -17.61 23.10
CA TYR A 138 -10.29 -18.21 23.47
C TYR A 138 -10.77 -19.20 22.39
N PHE A 139 -10.67 -18.87 21.10
CA PHE A 139 -11.04 -19.79 20.05
C PHE A 139 -10.18 -21.06 20.04
N ALA A 140 -8.88 -20.92 20.24
CA ALA A 140 -7.96 -22.06 20.33
C ALA A 140 -8.32 -22.99 21.52
N GLU A 141 -8.62 -22.42 22.69
CA GLU A 141 -9.06 -23.17 23.89
C GLU A 141 -10.38 -23.92 23.66
N GLN A 142 -11.25 -23.39 22.79
CA GLN A 142 -12.51 -24.06 22.40
C GLN A 142 -12.32 -25.06 21.23
N GLY A 143 -11.08 -25.32 20.81
CA GLY A 143 -10.78 -26.21 19.69
C GLY A 143 -11.21 -25.70 18.32
N VAL A 144 -11.43 -24.38 18.18
CA VAL A 144 -11.80 -23.75 16.91
C VAL A 144 -10.53 -23.40 16.14
N ALA A 145 -10.40 -23.99 14.94
CA ALA A 145 -9.32 -23.68 14.02
C ALA A 145 -9.60 -22.34 13.29
N VAL A 146 -8.71 -21.38 13.46
CA VAL A 146 -8.78 -20.09 12.76
C VAL A 146 -8.00 -20.17 11.46
N LYS A 147 -8.61 -19.70 10.36
CA LYS A 147 -7.95 -19.57 9.04
C LYS A 147 -8.05 -18.13 8.57
N VAL A 148 -6.93 -17.58 8.13
CA VAL A 148 -6.86 -16.25 7.53
C VAL A 148 -6.91 -16.37 6.00
N ILE A 149 -7.86 -15.67 5.38
CA ILE A 149 -7.98 -15.56 3.93
C ILE A 149 -7.79 -14.10 3.57
N SER A 150 -6.76 -13.80 2.78
CA SER A 150 -6.40 -12.43 2.41
C SER A 150 -5.88 -12.39 0.98
N GLY A 151 -6.13 -11.27 0.29
CA GLY A 151 -5.50 -10.96 -0.99
C GLY A 151 -4.24 -10.10 -0.86
N ASP A 152 -3.78 -9.83 0.36
CA ASP A 152 -2.56 -9.07 0.63
C ASP A 152 -1.32 -9.99 0.53
N ASN A 153 -0.12 -9.39 0.60
CA ASN A 153 1.12 -10.14 0.58
C ASN A 153 1.18 -11.17 1.72
N PRO A 154 1.43 -12.47 1.43
CA PRO A 154 1.33 -13.54 2.42
C PRO A 154 2.34 -13.41 3.56
N VAL A 155 3.54 -12.86 3.33
CA VAL A 155 4.55 -12.63 4.38
C VAL A 155 4.03 -11.63 5.40
N ALA A 156 3.49 -10.50 4.95
CA ALA A 156 2.94 -9.48 5.84
C ALA A 156 1.70 -10.00 6.60
N VAL A 157 0.82 -10.75 5.92
CA VAL A 157 -0.38 -11.35 6.55
C VAL A 157 0.01 -12.37 7.60
N SER A 158 0.99 -13.25 7.32
CA SER A 158 1.53 -14.22 8.28
C SER A 158 2.06 -13.53 9.53
N GLU A 159 2.85 -12.48 9.39
CA GLU A 159 3.41 -11.75 10.52
C GLU A 159 2.31 -11.04 11.36
N VAL A 160 1.32 -10.42 10.71
CA VAL A 160 0.17 -9.84 11.40
C VAL A 160 -0.63 -10.89 12.16
N ALA A 161 -0.87 -12.05 11.54
CA ALA A 161 -1.56 -13.18 12.18
C ALA A 161 -0.78 -13.71 13.41
N ARG A 162 0.56 -13.81 13.29
CA ARG A 162 1.46 -14.18 14.39
C ARG A 162 1.39 -13.17 15.55
N GLN A 163 1.45 -11.88 15.26
CA GLN A 163 1.32 -10.82 16.25
C GLN A 163 -0.06 -10.80 16.91
N ALA A 164 -1.10 -11.21 16.19
CA ALA A 164 -2.46 -11.36 16.74
C ALA A 164 -2.64 -12.65 17.57
N GLY A 165 -1.61 -13.51 17.65
CA GLY A 165 -1.67 -14.73 18.46
C GLY A 165 -2.36 -15.91 17.79
N ILE A 166 -2.46 -15.92 16.45
CA ILE A 166 -3.02 -17.05 15.69
C ILE A 166 -1.97 -18.15 15.57
N GLU A 167 -2.28 -19.35 16.06
CA GLU A 167 -1.39 -20.52 15.97
C GLU A 167 -1.23 -20.99 14.51
N GLY A 168 0.00 -21.33 14.14
CA GLY A 168 0.32 -21.83 12.79
C GLY A 168 0.32 -20.71 11.73
N ALA A 169 0.41 -19.45 12.12
CA ALA A 169 0.45 -18.30 11.22
C ALA A 169 1.60 -18.38 10.20
N GLU A 170 2.68 -19.09 10.51
CA GLU A 170 3.83 -19.31 9.62
C GLU A 170 3.53 -20.25 8.45
N ARG A 171 2.41 -20.97 8.48
CA ARG A 171 2.00 -21.91 7.43
C ARG A 171 1.00 -21.23 6.49
N TYR A 172 1.50 -20.68 5.39
CA TYR A 172 0.69 -20.06 4.35
C TYR A 172 1.05 -20.56 2.95
N VAL A 173 0.16 -20.39 2.00
CA VAL A 173 0.28 -20.78 0.59
C VAL A 173 0.10 -19.57 -0.32
#